data_f268b128eb62aa2b4e7f72cd3708c53a
#
_entry.id   f268b128eb62aa2b4e7f72cd3708c53a
#
_cell.length_a   1.000
_cell.length_b   1.000
_cell.length_c   1.000
_cell.angle_alpha   90.00
_cell.angle_beta   90.00
_cell.angle_gamma   90.00
#
_symmetry.space_group_name_H-M   'P 1'
#
loop_
_entity.id
_entity.type
_entity.pdbx_description
1 polymer ?
#
loop_
_entity_poly.entity_id
_entity_poly.type
_entity_poly.pdbx_seq_one_letter_code
_entity_poly.pdbx_strand_id
1 'polypeptide(L)'
;MHSLLQRIQSLFQAAFGETKLEDRTRDIQKQANSVAKHNDLADLRHEVGDLLSSTLQLCIECGWEPTELVSETLDRIEGRLAVYQKLNRKKKVGILRNDFDPIHNQHLAIIQTVLQSEQVDEVWLMPSYIPKRQSGAASAKDRLAMARLATQGMERVHVFNYEIEKEFEGDLYHLVKKLLGEREFRDRVEFSLIVKRSLAEEYHRASSSEKLDESIPFLIIDSKTGAAPKQNSWCDSPPHRSLKLEVDESTLASSAEIVGLLERDDKSVWKFVPKEIAPYIRDHGLYSPKPTITQRDRIAVFSDSFCPPTLLQREHIQQLLDHGFDRVIIHPRGVRPDRGEHEFALPKHRAAMVSLAFSDLPGTEINYDDISLGVSSPLLDLTYQ
;
A
#
# COMPACT_ATOMS: atom_id res chain seq x y z
N MET A 1 50.78 -0.14 19.54
CA MET A 1 49.99 -1.28 19.04
C MET A 1 50.59 -2.62 19.48
N HIS A 2 51.88 -2.92 19.20
CA HIS A 2 52.51 -4.23 19.51
C HIS A 2 52.36 -4.70 20.97
N SER A 3 52.59 -3.82 21.95
CA SER A 3 52.42 -4.13 23.39
C SER A 3 50.95 -4.41 23.78
N LEU A 4 49.98 -3.76 23.10
CA LEU A 4 48.56 -3.98 23.34
C LEU A 4 48.13 -5.36 22.80
N LEU A 5 48.60 -5.71 21.61
CA LEU A 5 48.30 -7.02 21.00
C LEU A 5 48.88 -8.18 21.83
N GLN A 6 50.12 -8.04 22.33
CA GLN A 6 50.72 -9.03 23.22
C GLN A 6 49.91 -9.19 24.52
N ARG A 7 49.43 -8.09 25.10
CA ARG A 7 48.60 -8.13 26.29
C ARG A 7 47.23 -8.80 26.04
N ILE A 8 46.62 -8.47 24.92
CA ILE A 8 45.35 -9.13 24.50
C ILE A 8 45.59 -10.62 24.36
N GLN A 9 46.61 -11.05 23.61
CA GLN A 9 46.91 -12.46 23.39
C GLN A 9 47.11 -13.22 24.72
N SER A 10 47.93 -12.64 25.66
CA SER A 10 48.17 -13.26 26.95
C SER A 10 46.94 -13.40 27.80
N LEU A 11 46.07 -12.38 27.83
CA LEU A 11 44.82 -12.42 28.59
C LEU A 11 43.83 -13.41 28.02
N PHE A 12 43.67 -13.47 26.70
CA PHE A 12 42.75 -14.41 26.07
C PHE A 12 43.22 -15.85 26.22
N GLN A 13 44.50 -16.12 26.09
CA GLN A 13 45.10 -17.45 26.32
C GLN A 13 44.93 -17.88 27.77
N ALA A 14 45.09 -16.96 28.74
CA ALA A 14 44.89 -17.25 30.15
C ALA A 14 43.41 -17.49 30.51
N ALA A 15 42.47 -16.77 29.88
CA ALA A 15 41.05 -16.84 30.19
C ALA A 15 40.33 -17.99 29.47
N PHE A 16 40.70 -18.31 28.24
CA PHE A 16 39.94 -19.18 27.35
C PHE A 16 40.74 -20.38 26.80
N GLY A 17 42.08 -20.38 26.97
CA GLY A 17 42.93 -21.42 26.39
C GLY A 17 43.00 -21.35 24.85
N GLU A 18 43.29 -22.50 24.24
CA GLU A 18 43.20 -22.64 22.77
C GLU A 18 41.76 -22.77 22.35
N THR A 19 41.29 -21.83 21.54
CA THR A 19 39.91 -21.83 20.98
C THR A 19 39.92 -22.13 19.48
N LYS A 20 38.88 -22.84 18.99
CA LYS A 20 38.74 -23.06 17.56
C LYS A 20 38.26 -21.77 16.86
N LEU A 21 38.65 -21.59 15.60
CA LEU A 21 38.24 -20.44 14.79
C LEU A 21 36.74 -20.24 14.74
N GLU A 22 35.96 -21.36 14.67
CA GLU A 22 34.49 -21.33 14.65
C GLU A 22 33.90 -20.80 15.97
N ASP A 23 34.50 -21.11 17.10
CA ASP A 23 34.01 -20.60 18.39
C ASP A 23 34.32 -19.12 18.53
N ARG A 24 35.50 -18.68 18.04
CA ARG A 24 35.87 -17.27 18.04
C ARG A 24 34.97 -16.41 17.16
N THR A 25 34.66 -16.88 15.95
CA THR A 25 33.73 -16.17 15.05
C THR A 25 32.33 -16.10 15.64
N ARG A 26 31.88 -17.12 16.35
CA ARG A 26 30.58 -17.13 17.05
C ARG A 26 30.55 -16.12 18.20
N ASP A 27 31.63 -16.00 18.96
CA ASP A 27 31.75 -15.01 20.04
C ASP A 27 31.71 -13.58 19.51
N ILE A 28 32.42 -13.29 18.43
CA ILE A 28 32.38 -11.99 17.76
C ILE A 28 30.96 -11.66 17.30
N GLN A 29 30.25 -12.61 16.69
CA GLN A 29 28.87 -12.41 16.27
C GLN A 29 27.92 -12.14 17.44
N LYS A 30 28.13 -12.83 18.57
CA LYS A 30 27.35 -12.61 19.80
C LYS A 30 27.60 -11.20 20.37
N GLN A 31 28.85 -10.76 20.42
CA GLN A 31 29.21 -9.41 20.90
C GLN A 31 28.71 -8.32 19.96
N ALA A 32 28.79 -8.51 18.65
CA ALA A 32 28.20 -7.58 17.67
C ALA A 32 26.69 -7.44 17.85
N ASN A 33 25.99 -8.54 18.16
CA ASN A 33 24.56 -8.52 18.48
C ASN A 33 24.27 -7.84 19.83
N SER A 34 25.21 -7.89 20.80
CA SER A 34 25.08 -7.17 22.07
C SER A 34 25.20 -5.67 21.85
N VAL A 35 26.21 -5.21 21.12
CA VAL A 35 26.37 -3.80 20.72
C VAL A 35 25.09 -3.23 20.10
N ALA A 36 24.40 -4.01 19.25
CA ALA A 36 23.17 -3.57 18.58
C ALA A 36 21.97 -3.39 19.53
N LYS A 37 22.01 -3.91 20.75
CA LYS A 37 20.91 -3.85 21.72
C LYS A 37 21.00 -2.69 22.70
N HIS A 38 22.18 -2.11 22.88
CA HIS A 38 22.42 -1.06 23.86
C HIS A 38 22.21 0.33 23.27
N ASN A 39 21.47 1.18 23.99
CA ASN A 39 21.20 2.57 23.62
C ASN A 39 21.89 3.57 24.57
N ASP A 40 22.43 3.12 25.70
CA ASP A 40 23.19 3.95 26.62
C ASP A 40 24.65 4.02 26.18
N LEU A 41 25.24 5.24 26.16
CA LEU A 41 26.62 5.46 25.69
C LEU A 41 27.67 4.81 26.57
N ALA A 42 27.43 4.66 27.88
CA ALA A 42 28.38 4.04 28.80
C ALA A 42 28.44 2.54 28.58
N ASP A 43 27.31 1.89 28.51
CA ASP A 43 27.19 0.45 28.25
C ASP A 43 27.68 0.11 26.84
N LEU A 44 27.32 0.95 25.85
CA LEU A 44 27.79 0.79 24.47
C LEU A 44 29.29 0.83 24.36
N ARG A 45 29.97 1.67 25.14
CA ARG A 45 31.44 1.79 25.16
C ARG A 45 32.11 0.48 25.62
N HIS A 46 31.53 -0.20 26.63
CA HIS A 46 32.07 -1.47 27.12
C HIS A 46 31.89 -2.58 26.08
N GLU A 47 30.69 -2.70 25.52
CA GLU A 47 30.37 -3.72 24.50
C GLU A 47 31.22 -3.55 23.21
N VAL A 48 31.45 -2.31 22.79
CA VAL A 48 32.36 -2.02 21.66
C VAL A 48 33.83 -2.39 22.02
N GLY A 49 34.26 -2.15 23.26
CA GLY A 49 35.57 -2.54 23.74
C GLY A 49 35.79 -4.06 23.69
N ASP A 50 34.79 -4.82 24.12
CA ASP A 50 34.81 -6.30 24.11
C ASP A 50 34.81 -6.86 22.69
N LEU A 51 33.97 -6.30 21.80
CA LEU A 51 33.94 -6.68 20.38
C LEU A 51 35.29 -6.41 19.72
N LEU A 52 35.86 -5.23 19.96
CA LEU A 52 37.18 -4.85 19.42
C LEU A 52 38.30 -5.79 19.91
N SER A 53 38.30 -6.13 21.22
CA SER A 53 39.31 -7.02 21.82
C SER A 53 39.20 -8.43 21.21
N SER A 54 38.02 -8.95 21.04
CA SER A 54 37.80 -10.28 20.43
C SER A 54 38.17 -10.28 18.95
N THR A 55 37.92 -9.20 18.24
CA THR A 55 38.34 -9.04 16.83
C THR A 55 39.84 -8.99 16.69
N LEU A 56 40.56 -8.23 17.56
CA LEU A 56 41.99 -8.19 17.57
C LEU A 56 42.63 -9.54 17.92
N GLN A 57 42.04 -10.31 18.84
CA GLN A 57 42.44 -11.66 19.15
C GLN A 57 42.32 -12.58 17.92
N LEU A 58 41.22 -12.49 17.17
CA LEU A 58 41.06 -13.25 15.93
C LEU A 58 42.17 -12.91 14.92
N CYS A 59 42.53 -11.65 14.78
CA CYS A 59 43.66 -11.24 13.91
C CYS A 59 44.96 -11.89 14.33
N ILE A 60 45.26 -11.93 15.64
CA ILE A 60 46.44 -12.59 16.18
C ILE A 60 46.45 -14.08 15.86
N GLU A 61 45.35 -14.78 16.10
CA GLU A 61 45.20 -16.22 15.85
C GLU A 61 45.34 -16.58 14.37
N CYS A 62 44.90 -15.69 13.48
CA CYS A 62 45.02 -15.86 12.04
C CYS A 62 46.37 -15.36 11.48
N GLY A 63 47.23 -14.75 12.30
CA GLY A 63 48.49 -14.15 11.85
C GLY A 63 48.30 -12.89 10.97
N TRP A 64 47.17 -12.20 11.11
CA TRP A 64 46.89 -10.97 10.39
C TRP A 64 47.40 -9.74 11.18
N GLU A 65 48.00 -8.80 10.47
CA GLU A 65 48.34 -7.49 11.09
C GLU A 65 47.11 -6.58 11.06
N PRO A 66 46.54 -6.19 12.21
CA PRO A 66 45.30 -5.43 12.27
C PRO A 66 45.33 -4.10 11.52
N THR A 67 46.48 -3.43 11.51
CA THR A 67 46.67 -2.15 10.82
C THR A 67 46.64 -2.31 9.30
N GLU A 68 47.16 -3.40 8.76
CA GLU A 68 47.08 -3.72 7.34
C GLU A 68 45.62 -4.02 6.93
N LEU A 69 44.92 -4.84 7.72
CA LEU A 69 43.52 -5.13 7.48
C LEU A 69 42.62 -3.88 7.47
N VAL A 70 42.88 -2.96 8.41
CA VAL A 70 42.16 -1.68 8.46
C VAL A 70 42.48 -0.85 7.23
N SER A 71 43.80 -0.75 6.85
CA SER A 71 44.21 -0.01 5.66
C SER A 71 43.58 -0.56 4.38
N GLU A 72 43.65 -1.87 4.14
CA GLU A 72 43.03 -2.52 2.99
C GLU A 72 41.47 -2.30 2.96
N THR A 73 40.85 -2.26 4.16
CA THR A 73 39.42 -2.01 4.27
C THR A 73 39.09 -0.56 3.93
N LEU A 74 39.92 0.40 4.39
CA LEU A 74 39.75 1.81 4.05
C LEU A 74 39.92 2.04 2.55
N ASP A 75 40.94 1.46 1.92
CA ASP A 75 41.15 1.54 0.48
C ASP A 75 39.94 1.03 -0.31
N ARG A 76 39.35 -0.10 0.15
CA ARG A 76 38.10 -0.64 -0.45
C ARG A 76 36.91 0.28 -0.25
N ILE A 77 36.78 0.93 0.91
CA ILE A 77 35.73 1.89 1.21
C ILE A 77 35.91 3.14 0.34
N GLU A 78 37.13 3.66 0.25
CA GLU A 78 37.46 4.85 -0.58
C GLU A 78 37.17 4.57 -2.05
N GLY A 79 37.58 3.41 -2.57
CA GLY A 79 37.28 3.00 -3.95
C GLY A 79 35.76 2.84 -4.26
N ARG A 80 34.93 2.70 -3.21
CA ARG A 80 33.48 2.58 -3.30
C ARG A 80 32.73 3.76 -2.68
N LEU A 81 33.41 4.83 -2.31
CA LEU A 81 32.85 5.95 -1.57
C LEU A 81 31.57 6.51 -2.25
N ALA A 82 31.60 6.70 -3.57
CA ALA A 82 30.46 7.18 -4.34
C ALA A 82 29.27 6.23 -4.26
N VAL A 83 29.51 4.91 -4.21
CA VAL A 83 28.48 3.89 -4.05
C VAL A 83 27.90 3.94 -2.63
N TYR A 84 28.77 4.02 -1.60
CA TYR A 84 28.32 4.12 -0.22
C TYR A 84 27.56 5.42 0.07
N GLN A 85 28.00 6.55 -0.50
CA GLN A 85 27.27 7.80 -0.41
C GLN A 85 25.88 7.71 -1.04
N LYS A 86 25.77 7.02 -2.18
CA LYS A 86 24.48 6.75 -2.82
C LYS A 86 23.59 5.82 -2.00
N LEU A 87 24.17 4.81 -1.35
CA LEU A 87 23.45 3.86 -0.49
C LEU A 87 23.00 4.48 0.83
N ASN A 88 23.78 5.42 1.40
CA ASN A 88 23.48 6.06 2.67
C ASN A 88 22.51 7.25 2.56
N ARG A 89 22.26 7.77 1.34
CA ARG A 89 21.22 8.78 1.20
C ARG A 89 19.85 8.13 1.35
N LYS A 90 18.91 8.84 1.96
CA LYS A 90 17.52 8.40 1.98
C LYS A 90 17.02 8.24 0.55
N LYS A 91 16.40 7.10 0.29
CA LYS A 91 15.76 6.85 -1.00
C LYS A 91 14.51 7.74 -1.11
N LYS A 92 14.39 8.51 -2.17
CA LYS A 92 13.22 9.33 -2.44
C LYS A 92 12.14 8.49 -3.12
N VAL A 93 10.99 8.38 -2.50
CA VAL A 93 9.88 7.55 -2.97
C VAL A 93 8.62 8.41 -3.15
N GLY A 94 8.08 8.39 -4.36
CA GLY A 94 6.77 8.97 -4.66
C GLY A 94 5.66 7.95 -4.43
N ILE A 95 4.73 8.22 -3.52
CA ILE A 95 3.58 7.36 -3.27
C ILE A 95 2.42 7.81 -4.15
N LEU A 96 1.97 6.93 -5.03
CA LEU A 96 0.73 7.09 -5.79
C LEU A 96 -0.35 6.20 -5.16
N ARG A 97 -1.15 6.78 -4.25
CA ARG A 97 -2.30 6.10 -3.67
C ARG A 97 -3.53 6.30 -4.54
N ASN A 98 -4.17 5.22 -4.92
CA ASN A 98 -5.46 5.24 -5.64
C ASN A 98 -6.17 3.91 -5.45
N ASP A 99 -7.44 3.84 -5.84
CA ASP A 99 -8.20 2.59 -5.84
C ASP A 99 -7.67 1.60 -6.87
N PHE A 100 -7.19 2.11 -8.03
CA PHE A 100 -6.79 1.29 -9.19
C PHE A 100 -7.89 0.32 -9.63
N ASP A 101 -9.11 0.83 -9.73
CA ASP A 101 -10.32 0.07 -10.01
C ASP A 101 -10.99 0.47 -11.34
N PRO A 102 -10.40 0.01 -12.49
CA PRO A 102 -9.09 -0.60 -12.67
C PRO A 102 -7.94 0.41 -12.74
N ILE A 103 -6.70 -0.07 -12.68
CA ILE A 103 -5.53 0.70 -13.11
C ILE A 103 -5.66 0.98 -14.63
N HIS A 104 -5.22 2.17 -15.07
CA HIS A 104 -5.40 2.58 -16.46
C HIS A 104 -4.26 3.48 -16.95
N ASN A 105 -4.25 3.79 -18.24
CA ASN A 105 -3.15 4.49 -18.91
C ASN A 105 -2.80 5.84 -18.28
N GLN A 106 -3.78 6.58 -17.73
CA GLN A 106 -3.48 7.82 -17.01
C GLN A 106 -2.60 7.59 -15.78
N HIS A 107 -2.82 6.49 -15.03
CA HIS A 107 -1.96 6.15 -13.91
C HIS A 107 -0.52 5.88 -14.37
N LEU A 108 -0.35 5.12 -15.46
CA LEU A 108 0.97 4.84 -16.02
C LEU A 108 1.66 6.11 -16.54
N ALA A 109 0.92 7.01 -17.17
CA ALA A 109 1.43 8.29 -17.61
C ALA A 109 1.92 9.17 -16.43
N ILE A 110 1.17 9.21 -15.34
CA ILE A 110 1.58 9.89 -14.10
C ILE A 110 2.89 9.30 -13.58
N ILE A 111 2.99 7.97 -13.48
CA ILE A 111 4.19 7.28 -13.02
C ILE A 111 5.39 7.66 -13.88
N GLN A 112 5.25 7.61 -15.20
CA GLN A 112 6.32 7.97 -16.13
C GLN A 112 6.74 9.42 -15.99
N THR A 113 5.79 10.37 -15.91
CA THR A 113 6.06 11.79 -15.70
C THR A 113 6.86 12.03 -14.42
N VAL A 114 6.47 11.38 -13.33
CA VAL A 114 7.15 11.51 -12.04
C VAL A 114 8.57 10.93 -12.10
N LEU A 115 8.76 9.77 -12.70
CA LEU A 115 10.09 9.16 -12.85
C LEU A 115 11.02 9.97 -13.76
N GLN A 116 10.49 10.56 -14.83
CA GLN A 116 11.24 11.44 -15.75
C GLN A 116 11.63 12.78 -15.12
N SER A 117 10.89 13.23 -14.12
CA SER A 117 11.21 14.48 -13.41
C SER A 117 12.43 14.37 -12.50
N GLU A 118 12.93 13.14 -12.25
CA GLU A 118 14.06 12.84 -11.35
C GLU A 118 13.87 13.36 -9.90
N GLN A 119 12.64 13.72 -9.53
CA GLN A 119 12.33 14.15 -8.16
C GLN A 119 12.32 12.99 -7.18
N VAL A 120 12.12 11.76 -7.67
CA VAL A 120 12.11 10.53 -6.88
C VAL A 120 12.98 9.45 -7.51
N ASP A 121 13.47 8.55 -6.69
CA ASP A 121 14.20 7.37 -7.13
C ASP A 121 13.25 6.27 -7.60
N GLU A 122 12.11 6.16 -6.94
CA GLU A 122 11.10 5.12 -7.19
C GLU A 122 9.69 5.68 -7.02
N VAL A 123 8.72 5.04 -7.68
CA VAL A 123 7.29 5.26 -7.45
C VAL A 123 6.68 4.01 -6.85
N TRP A 124 6.00 4.18 -5.72
CA TRP A 124 5.25 3.11 -5.07
C TRP A 124 3.75 3.32 -5.29
N LEU A 125 3.12 2.36 -5.99
CA LEU A 125 1.67 2.31 -6.14
C LEU A 125 1.08 1.69 -4.90
N MET A 126 0.20 2.42 -4.23
CA MET A 126 -0.49 1.94 -3.04
C MET A 126 -1.99 1.83 -3.30
N PRO A 127 -2.47 0.63 -3.67
CA PRO A 127 -3.90 0.39 -3.82
C PRO A 127 -4.62 0.55 -2.48
N SER A 128 -5.73 1.31 -2.47
CA SER A 128 -6.56 1.46 -1.27
C SER A 128 -7.14 0.12 -0.83
N TYR A 129 -7.29 -0.07 0.47
CA TYR A 129 -8.00 -1.25 0.98
C TYR A 129 -9.49 -1.16 0.62
N ILE A 130 -10.13 -0.04 1.00
CA ILE A 130 -11.53 0.23 0.66
C ILE A 130 -11.57 1.18 -0.56
N PRO A 131 -12.13 0.77 -1.70
CA PRO A 131 -12.27 1.65 -2.85
C PRO A 131 -13.39 2.68 -2.64
N LYS A 132 -13.27 3.85 -3.27
CA LYS A 132 -14.32 4.88 -3.21
C LYS A 132 -15.64 4.40 -3.83
N ARG A 133 -15.56 3.67 -4.95
CA ARG A 133 -16.70 3.01 -5.56
C ARG A 133 -16.90 1.67 -4.86
N GLN A 134 -18.00 1.52 -4.18
CA GLN A 134 -18.26 0.34 -3.36
C GLN A 134 -19.07 -0.73 -4.11
N SER A 135 -20.10 -0.31 -4.86
CA SER A 135 -20.89 -1.24 -5.67
C SER A 135 -20.16 -1.59 -6.97
N GLY A 136 -19.96 -2.88 -7.22
CA GLY A 136 -19.31 -3.41 -8.42
C GLY A 136 -17.82 -3.10 -8.53
N ALA A 137 -17.16 -2.68 -7.46
CA ALA A 137 -15.71 -2.55 -7.41
C ALA A 137 -15.04 -3.91 -7.43
N ALA A 138 -13.88 -4.00 -8.08
CA ALA A 138 -13.04 -5.19 -7.98
C ALA A 138 -12.50 -5.37 -6.56
N SER A 139 -12.33 -6.62 -6.13
CA SER A 139 -11.76 -6.90 -4.80
C SER A 139 -10.37 -6.26 -4.63
N ALA A 140 -9.97 -6.02 -3.39
CA ALA A 140 -8.62 -5.52 -3.10
C ALA A 140 -7.53 -6.43 -3.71
N LYS A 141 -7.76 -7.74 -3.72
CA LYS A 141 -6.89 -8.74 -4.34
C LYS A 141 -6.79 -8.56 -5.85
N ASP A 142 -7.91 -8.36 -6.53
CA ASP A 142 -7.94 -8.16 -7.99
C ASP A 142 -7.30 -6.83 -8.39
N ARG A 143 -7.57 -5.75 -7.66
CA ARG A 143 -6.97 -4.43 -7.88
C ARG A 143 -5.45 -4.47 -7.69
N LEU A 144 -4.98 -5.20 -6.68
CA LEU A 144 -3.56 -5.44 -6.45
C LEU A 144 -2.92 -6.26 -7.60
N ALA A 145 -3.61 -7.31 -8.06
CA ALA A 145 -3.15 -8.14 -9.18
C ALA A 145 -3.05 -7.33 -10.48
N MET A 146 -4.09 -6.54 -10.79
CA MET A 146 -4.08 -5.66 -11.97
C MET A 146 -2.97 -4.62 -11.89
N ALA A 147 -2.73 -4.02 -10.72
CA ALA A 147 -1.64 -3.07 -10.53
C ALA A 147 -0.27 -3.71 -10.79
N ARG A 148 -0.04 -4.93 -10.29
CA ARG A 148 1.20 -5.70 -10.54
C ARG A 148 1.38 -6.06 -12.01
N LEU A 149 0.32 -6.52 -12.68
CA LEU A 149 0.37 -6.85 -14.11
C LEU A 149 0.68 -5.60 -14.96
N ALA A 150 0.01 -4.49 -14.68
CA ALA A 150 0.19 -3.24 -15.44
C ALA A 150 1.57 -2.61 -15.29
N THR A 151 2.27 -2.90 -14.19
CA THR A 151 3.60 -2.35 -13.91
C THR A 151 4.72 -3.39 -14.03
N GLN A 152 4.40 -4.58 -14.50
CA GLN A 152 5.38 -5.65 -14.71
C GLN A 152 6.48 -5.20 -15.70
N GLY A 153 7.73 -5.33 -15.27
CA GLY A 153 8.89 -4.90 -16.06
C GLY A 153 9.19 -3.40 -16.03
N MET A 154 8.41 -2.61 -15.30
CA MET A 154 8.76 -1.19 -15.06
C MET A 154 9.79 -1.12 -13.94
N GLU A 155 11.04 -0.80 -14.30
CA GLU A 155 12.08 -0.50 -13.30
C GLU A 155 11.67 0.71 -12.45
N ARG A 156 12.06 0.75 -11.19
CA ARG A 156 11.77 1.85 -10.25
C ARG A 156 10.28 2.01 -9.90
N VAL A 157 9.42 1.02 -10.21
CA VAL A 157 8.00 1.02 -9.85
C VAL A 157 7.68 -0.19 -9.00
N HIS A 158 7.09 0.03 -7.84
CA HIS A 158 6.73 -1.04 -6.91
C HIS A 158 5.26 -0.95 -6.52
N VAL A 159 4.58 -2.09 -6.46
CA VAL A 159 3.23 -2.17 -5.92
C VAL A 159 3.33 -2.46 -4.43
N PHE A 160 3.01 -1.45 -3.63
CA PHE A 160 3.11 -1.46 -2.18
C PHE A 160 1.74 -1.76 -1.58
N ASN A 161 1.56 -2.98 -1.10
CA ASN A 161 0.28 -3.50 -0.61
C ASN A 161 -0.02 -3.17 0.87
N TYR A 162 0.69 -2.20 1.44
CA TYR A 162 0.64 -1.86 2.88
C TYR A 162 -0.77 -1.64 3.41
N GLU A 163 -1.59 -0.86 2.69
CA GLU A 163 -2.96 -0.55 3.10
C GLU A 163 -3.85 -1.80 3.11
N ILE A 164 -3.66 -2.69 2.12
CA ILE A 164 -4.37 -3.96 2.01
C ILE A 164 -3.91 -4.95 3.08
N GLU A 165 -2.60 -5.10 3.30
CA GLU A 165 -2.07 -6.00 4.33
C GLU A 165 -2.44 -5.60 5.75
N LYS A 166 -2.53 -4.30 6.01
CA LYS A 166 -2.92 -3.78 7.32
C LYS A 166 -4.43 -3.60 7.46
N GLU A 167 -5.21 -3.95 6.43
CA GLU A 167 -6.66 -3.72 6.37
C GLU A 167 -7.02 -2.31 6.85
N PHE A 168 -6.28 -1.32 6.33
CA PHE A 168 -6.35 0.04 6.83
C PHE A 168 -7.60 0.75 6.29
N GLU A 169 -8.51 1.12 7.19
CA GLU A 169 -9.77 1.79 6.88
C GLU A 169 -9.74 3.32 7.17
N GLY A 170 -8.61 3.85 7.64
CA GLY A 170 -8.46 5.27 7.96
C GLY A 170 -8.27 6.16 6.72
N ASP A 171 -8.35 7.46 6.96
CA ASP A 171 -8.06 8.45 5.92
C ASP A 171 -6.57 8.52 5.57
N LEU A 172 -6.27 9.29 4.52
CA LEU A 172 -4.91 9.41 4.00
C LEU A 172 -3.95 10.08 4.99
N TYR A 173 -4.42 10.99 5.82
CA TYR A 173 -3.59 11.66 6.83
C TYR A 173 -3.08 10.67 7.88
N HIS A 174 -3.97 9.87 8.46
CA HIS A 174 -3.61 8.83 9.42
C HIS A 174 -2.72 7.74 8.79
N LEU A 175 -2.99 7.38 7.53
CA LEU A 175 -2.15 6.44 6.78
C LEU A 175 -0.72 6.98 6.63
N VAL A 176 -0.56 8.23 6.19
CA VAL A 176 0.75 8.87 6.03
C VAL A 176 1.46 8.97 7.38
N LYS A 177 0.79 9.39 8.44
CA LYS A 177 1.36 9.45 9.79
C LYS A 177 1.86 8.08 10.26
N LYS A 178 1.08 7.04 10.04
CA LYS A 178 1.46 5.68 10.38
C LYS A 178 2.69 5.24 9.58
N LEU A 179 2.69 5.47 8.26
CA LEU A 179 3.80 5.12 7.38
C LEU A 179 5.10 5.86 7.77
N LEU A 180 5.02 7.16 8.05
CA LEU A 180 6.18 7.96 8.49
C LEU A 180 6.68 7.55 9.89
N GLY A 181 5.83 6.94 10.71
CA GLY A 181 6.16 6.42 12.03
C GLY A 181 6.88 5.06 12.00
N GLU A 182 6.79 4.32 10.91
CA GLU A 182 7.41 2.99 10.81
C GLU A 182 8.94 3.08 10.87
N ARG A 183 9.54 2.29 11.77
CA ARG A 183 11.02 2.26 11.95
C ARG A 183 11.75 1.87 10.66
N GLU A 184 11.14 1.01 9.85
CA GLU A 184 11.68 0.50 8.61
C GLU A 184 11.98 1.61 7.60
N PHE A 185 11.16 2.66 7.56
CA PHE A 185 11.24 3.73 6.58
C PHE A 185 11.91 5.00 7.11
N ARG A 186 11.79 5.28 8.41
CA ARG A 186 12.20 6.55 9.04
C ARG A 186 13.58 7.06 8.62
N ASP A 187 14.58 6.17 8.60
CA ASP A 187 15.95 6.54 8.34
C ASP A 187 16.43 6.23 6.92
N ARG A 188 15.61 5.52 6.14
CA ARG A 188 15.97 5.00 4.82
C ARG A 188 15.23 5.63 3.67
N VAL A 189 14.04 6.17 3.92
CA VAL A 189 13.13 6.65 2.87
C VAL A 189 12.66 8.07 3.16
N GLU A 190 12.60 8.87 2.12
CA GLU A 190 11.97 10.17 2.08
C GLU A 190 10.75 10.07 1.16
N PHE A 191 9.58 10.19 1.74
CA PHE A 191 8.33 10.04 1.02
C PHE A 191 7.81 11.37 0.46
N SER A 192 7.25 11.33 -0.75
CA SER A 192 6.44 12.39 -1.33
C SER A 192 5.11 11.79 -1.81
N LEU A 193 4.02 12.52 -1.71
CA LEU A 193 2.71 12.08 -2.16
C LEU A 193 2.44 12.59 -3.57
N ILE A 194 2.12 11.69 -4.50
CA ILE A 194 1.75 12.04 -5.88
C ILE A 194 0.25 12.28 -5.91
N VAL A 195 -0.16 13.50 -6.24
CA VAL A 195 -1.57 13.92 -6.23
C VAL A 195 -1.92 14.78 -7.44
N LYS A 196 -3.17 14.73 -7.89
CA LYS A 196 -3.70 15.71 -8.88
C LYS A 196 -3.90 17.06 -8.20
N ARG A 197 -3.75 18.18 -8.93
CA ARG A 197 -3.88 19.54 -8.39
C ARG A 197 -5.19 19.75 -7.63
N SER A 198 -6.32 19.31 -8.16
CA SER A 198 -7.63 19.45 -7.49
C SER A 198 -7.65 18.81 -6.09
N LEU A 199 -7.06 17.63 -5.96
CA LEU A 199 -6.98 16.92 -4.69
C LEU A 199 -5.96 17.56 -3.74
N ALA A 200 -4.83 18.06 -4.26
CA ALA A 200 -3.86 18.83 -3.47
C ALA A 200 -4.50 20.10 -2.86
N GLU A 201 -5.28 20.83 -3.66
CA GLU A 201 -6.02 22.02 -3.21
C GLU A 201 -7.12 21.69 -2.19
N GLU A 202 -7.74 20.52 -2.31
CA GLU A 202 -8.70 20.02 -1.32
C GLU A 202 -8.01 19.77 0.02
N TYR A 203 -6.89 19.08 0.03
CA TYR A 203 -6.11 18.82 1.26
C TYR A 203 -5.59 20.11 1.90
N HIS A 204 -5.14 21.08 1.09
CA HIS A 204 -4.68 22.36 1.60
C HIS A 204 -5.80 23.19 2.23
N ARG A 205 -7.02 23.12 1.69
CA ARG A 205 -8.20 23.84 2.19
C ARG A 205 -8.83 23.17 3.42
N ALA A 206 -8.49 21.91 3.68
CA ALA A 206 -8.99 21.22 4.87
C ALA A 206 -8.60 21.98 6.13
N SER A 207 -9.60 22.44 6.89
CA SER A 207 -9.44 23.37 8.01
C SER A 207 -9.09 22.70 9.34
N SER A 208 -8.66 21.45 9.33
CA SER A 208 -8.40 20.68 10.54
C SER A 208 -6.92 20.72 10.95
N SER A 209 -6.65 20.32 12.20
CA SER A 209 -5.29 20.01 12.71
C SER A 209 -4.56 18.94 11.91
N GLU A 210 -5.17 18.44 10.86
CA GLU A 210 -4.72 17.32 10.01
C GLU A 210 -4.29 17.82 8.62
N LYS A 211 -3.38 18.78 8.60
CA LYS A 211 -2.83 19.28 7.33
C LYS A 211 -1.84 18.29 6.75
N LEU A 212 -2.29 17.60 5.74
CA LEU A 212 -1.48 16.59 5.05
C LEU A 212 -0.29 17.21 4.32
N ASP A 213 -0.47 18.39 3.74
CA ASP A 213 0.57 19.16 3.05
C ASP A 213 1.68 19.66 3.97
N GLU A 214 1.42 19.84 5.27
CA GLU A 214 2.46 20.12 6.26
C GLU A 214 3.23 18.86 6.70
N SER A 215 2.66 17.69 6.50
CA SER A 215 3.20 16.40 6.98
C SER A 215 4.08 15.70 5.95
N ILE A 216 3.83 15.90 4.65
CA ILE A 216 4.53 15.22 3.56
C ILE A 216 4.60 16.13 2.32
N PRO A 217 5.75 16.17 1.60
CA PRO A 217 5.85 16.87 0.33
C PRO A 217 4.89 16.30 -0.73
N PHE A 218 4.30 17.18 -1.56
CA PHE A 218 3.47 16.78 -2.67
C PHE A 218 4.21 16.91 -4.01
N LEU A 219 4.06 15.90 -4.86
CA LEU A 219 4.32 15.97 -6.30
C LEU A 219 2.98 16.13 -7.00
N ILE A 220 2.70 17.33 -7.43
CA ILE A 220 1.39 17.75 -7.90
C ILE A 220 1.32 17.60 -9.41
N ILE A 221 0.38 16.80 -9.89
CA ILE A 221 0.21 16.53 -11.32
C ILE A 221 -0.80 17.49 -11.90
N ASP A 222 -0.33 18.29 -12.85
CA ASP A 222 -1.14 19.21 -13.64
C ASP A 222 -1.58 18.58 -14.96
N SER A 223 -2.88 18.58 -15.22
CA SER A 223 -3.44 18.21 -16.52
C SER A 223 -3.38 19.41 -17.47
N LYS A 224 -3.18 19.17 -18.77
CA LYS A 224 -3.20 20.22 -19.80
C LYS A 224 -4.55 20.95 -19.89
N THR A 225 -5.65 20.27 -19.53
CA THR A 225 -7.03 20.83 -19.57
C THR A 225 -7.43 21.61 -18.33
N GLY A 226 -6.61 21.60 -17.28
CA GLY A 226 -6.85 22.39 -16.06
C GLY A 226 -6.72 23.89 -16.32
N ALA A 227 -7.50 24.71 -15.59
CA ALA A 227 -7.30 26.17 -15.59
C ALA A 227 -5.82 26.49 -15.36
N ALA A 228 -5.29 27.45 -16.12
CA ALA A 228 -3.90 27.87 -15.99
C ALA A 228 -3.56 28.11 -14.52
N PRO A 229 -2.45 27.55 -14.01
CA PRO A 229 -2.09 27.72 -12.62
C PRO A 229 -2.02 29.21 -12.29
N LYS A 230 -2.67 29.61 -11.20
CA LYS A 230 -2.53 30.98 -10.69
C LYS A 230 -1.05 31.19 -10.39
N GLN A 231 -0.44 32.21 -10.97
CA GLN A 231 0.93 32.61 -10.65
C GLN A 231 1.06 32.74 -9.12
N ASN A 232 2.10 32.13 -8.53
CA ASN A 232 2.37 32.05 -7.10
C ASN A 232 1.41 31.16 -6.28
N SER A 233 1.03 30.01 -6.81
CA SER A 233 0.33 28.99 -6.01
C SER A 233 1.28 28.35 -5.00
N TRP A 234 0.80 28.07 -3.76
CA TRP A 234 1.53 27.29 -2.75
C TRP A 234 2.01 25.94 -3.30
N CYS A 235 1.29 25.39 -4.28
CA CYS A 235 1.63 24.15 -4.97
C CYS A 235 3.01 24.16 -5.67
N ASP A 236 3.52 25.34 -5.99
CA ASP A 236 4.80 25.53 -6.69
C ASP A 236 5.91 25.96 -5.73
N SER A 237 5.61 26.04 -4.43
CA SER A 237 6.55 26.45 -3.38
C SER A 237 7.10 25.23 -2.63
N PRO A 238 8.41 25.17 -2.33
CA PRO A 238 8.97 24.11 -1.54
C PRO A 238 8.22 23.91 -0.22
N PRO A 239 8.01 22.67 0.24
CA PRO A 239 8.57 21.41 -0.26
C PRO A 239 7.79 20.79 -1.44
N HIS A 240 6.70 21.41 -1.90
CA HIS A 240 5.85 20.90 -2.98
C HIS A 240 6.43 21.22 -4.36
N ARG A 241 6.07 20.42 -5.36
CA ARG A 241 6.46 20.61 -6.74
C ARG A 241 5.35 20.22 -7.70
N SER A 242 5.09 21.07 -8.69
CA SER A 242 4.16 20.78 -9.78
C SER A 242 4.88 20.15 -10.97
N LEU A 243 4.25 19.15 -11.55
CA LEU A 243 4.71 18.43 -12.74
C LEU A 243 3.62 18.46 -13.79
N LYS A 244 3.96 18.85 -15.02
CA LYS A 244 3.02 18.85 -16.14
C LYS A 244 2.90 17.45 -16.73
N LEU A 245 1.67 16.97 -16.84
CA LEU A 245 1.36 15.70 -17.51
C LEU A 245 1.31 15.96 -19.04
N GLU A 246 2.34 15.53 -19.74
CA GLU A 246 2.42 15.62 -21.19
C GLU A 246 1.92 14.33 -21.84
N VAL A 247 0.60 14.16 -21.93
CA VAL A 247 -0.02 12.97 -22.53
C VAL A 247 -1.11 13.38 -23.51
N ASP A 248 -1.32 12.57 -24.52
CA ASP A 248 -2.46 12.70 -25.43
C ASP A 248 -3.76 12.39 -24.65
N GLU A 249 -4.60 13.41 -24.50
CA GLU A 249 -5.85 13.31 -23.75
C GLU A 249 -6.83 12.31 -24.34
N SER A 250 -6.74 12.02 -25.65
CA SER A 250 -7.58 11.01 -26.31
C SER A 250 -7.36 9.59 -25.80
N THR A 251 -6.24 9.36 -25.10
CA THR A 251 -5.88 8.08 -24.49
C THR A 251 -6.17 8.01 -22.99
N LEU A 252 -6.75 9.08 -22.43
CA LEU A 252 -7.04 9.19 -21.00
C LEU A 252 -8.54 9.03 -20.76
N ALA A 253 -8.87 8.20 -19.80
CA ALA A 253 -10.21 8.08 -19.24
C ALA A 253 -10.10 7.85 -17.72
N SER A 254 -11.10 8.27 -16.98
CA SER A 254 -11.21 7.98 -15.55
C SER A 254 -11.60 6.53 -15.32
N SER A 255 -11.32 5.99 -14.12
CA SER A 255 -11.78 4.64 -13.74
C SER A 255 -13.29 4.48 -13.90
N ALA A 256 -14.08 5.51 -13.56
CA ALA A 256 -15.54 5.46 -13.69
C ALA A 256 -15.99 5.35 -15.16
N GLU A 257 -15.36 6.10 -16.06
CA GLU A 257 -15.66 5.99 -17.51
C GLU A 257 -15.27 4.62 -18.05
N ILE A 258 -14.10 4.10 -17.65
CA ILE A 258 -13.62 2.78 -18.06
C ILE A 258 -14.59 1.69 -17.60
N VAL A 259 -15.02 1.73 -16.33
CA VAL A 259 -16.00 0.78 -15.81
C VAL A 259 -17.31 0.89 -16.55
N GLY A 260 -17.81 2.11 -16.80
CA GLY A 260 -19.04 2.30 -17.58
C GLY A 260 -18.95 1.76 -19.02
N LEU A 261 -17.77 1.78 -19.64
CA LEU A 261 -17.56 1.14 -20.94
C LEU A 261 -17.53 -0.40 -20.83
N LEU A 262 -16.88 -0.94 -19.78
CA LEU A 262 -16.84 -2.39 -19.52
C LEU A 262 -18.23 -2.94 -19.23
N GLU A 263 -19.03 -2.26 -18.42
CA GLU A 263 -20.42 -2.64 -18.10
C GLU A 263 -21.33 -2.64 -19.33
N ARG A 264 -21.00 -1.90 -20.39
CA ARG A 264 -21.74 -1.88 -21.67
C ARG A 264 -21.11 -2.77 -22.74
N ASP A 265 -20.08 -3.53 -22.41
CA ASP A 265 -19.28 -4.33 -23.36
C ASP A 265 -18.72 -3.50 -24.54
N ASP A 266 -18.41 -2.24 -24.30
CA ASP A 266 -17.86 -1.37 -25.32
C ASP A 266 -16.37 -1.67 -25.52
N LYS A 267 -16.03 -2.24 -26.66
CA LYS A 267 -14.66 -2.65 -27.00
C LYS A 267 -13.68 -1.49 -27.08
N SER A 268 -14.16 -0.24 -27.18
CA SER A 268 -13.30 0.94 -27.16
C SER A 268 -12.53 1.12 -25.84
N VAL A 269 -12.98 0.46 -24.76
CA VAL A 269 -12.36 0.51 -23.44
C VAL A 269 -10.91 0.05 -23.45
N TRP A 270 -10.54 -0.88 -24.33
CA TRP A 270 -9.21 -1.48 -24.35
C TRP A 270 -8.10 -0.51 -24.77
N LYS A 271 -8.45 0.64 -25.33
CA LYS A 271 -7.47 1.71 -25.61
C LYS A 271 -7.06 2.50 -24.36
N PHE A 272 -7.86 2.44 -23.26
CA PHE A 272 -7.62 3.20 -22.05
C PHE A 272 -6.91 2.40 -20.95
N VAL A 273 -6.89 1.08 -21.07
CA VAL A 273 -6.26 0.19 -20.09
C VAL A 273 -5.00 -0.45 -20.65
N PRO A 274 -4.00 -0.75 -19.79
CA PRO A 274 -2.85 -1.54 -20.21
C PRO A 274 -3.27 -2.89 -20.79
N LYS A 275 -2.63 -3.30 -21.88
CA LYS A 275 -2.95 -4.58 -22.55
C LYS A 275 -2.77 -5.80 -21.63
N GLU A 276 -1.90 -5.69 -20.65
CA GLU A 276 -1.56 -6.73 -19.69
C GLU A 276 -2.73 -7.09 -18.77
N ILE A 277 -3.62 -6.13 -18.45
CA ILE A 277 -4.75 -6.37 -17.55
C ILE A 277 -6.04 -6.78 -18.29
N ALA A 278 -6.11 -6.57 -19.60
CA ALA A 278 -7.32 -6.90 -20.37
C ALA A 278 -7.71 -8.41 -20.28
N PRO A 279 -6.77 -9.37 -20.38
CA PRO A 279 -7.07 -10.78 -20.15
C PRO A 279 -7.57 -11.01 -18.72
N TYR A 280 -6.87 -10.43 -17.73
CA TYR A 280 -7.24 -10.59 -16.32
C TYR A 280 -8.68 -10.16 -16.03
N ILE A 281 -9.08 -8.97 -16.52
CA ILE A 281 -10.44 -8.46 -16.36
C ILE A 281 -11.46 -9.45 -16.95
N ARG A 282 -11.20 -9.99 -18.13
CA ARG A 282 -12.11 -10.94 -18.80
C ARG A 282 -12.20 -12.28 -18.10
N ASP A 283 -11.03 -12.85 -17.75
CA ASP A 283 -10.93 -14.20 -17.16
C ASP A 283 -11.56 -14.26 -15.77
N HIS A 284 -11.53 -13.13 -15.03
CA HIS A 284 -12.14 -13.01 -13.70
C HIS A 284 -13.55 -12.40 -13.73
N GLY A 285 -14.10 -12.10 -14.93
CA GLY A 285 -15.44 -11.53 -15.07
C GLY A 285 -15.60 -10.16 -14.37
N LEU A 286 -14.49 -9.41 -14.20
CA LEU A 286 -14.54 -8.12 -13.51
C LEU A 286 -15.28 -7.09 -14.37
N TYR A 287 -16.08 -6.24 -13.71
CA TYR A 287 -16.85 -5.17 -14.35
C TYR A 287 -17.77 -5.68 -15.48
N SER A 288 -18.19 -6.94 -15.38
CA SER A 288 -19.11 -7.53 -16.36
C SER A 288 -20.37 -6.69 -16.48
N PRO A 289 -20.99 -6.64 -17.69
CA PRO A 289 -22.25 -5.97 -17.88
C PRO A 289 -23.25 -6.41 -16.82
N LYS A 290 -23.80 -5.45 -16.08
CA LYS A 290 -24.94 -5.77 -15.22
C LYS A 290 -26.05 -6.30 -16.11
N PRO A 291 -26.72 -7.41 -15.77
CA PRO A 291 -27.82 -7.89 -16.56
C PRO A 291 -28.83 -6.76 -16.72
N THR A 292 -29.13 -6.41 -17.97
CA THR A 292 -30.09 -5.35 -18.25
C THR A 292 -31.44 -5.78 -17.68
N ILE A 293 -31.94 -5.03 -16.71
CA ILE A 293 -33.27 -5.27 -16.17
C ILE A 293 -34.27 -4.95 -17.30
N THR A 294 -34.97 -5.97 -17.81
CA THR A 294 -36.03 -5.75 -18.75
C THR A 294 -37.29 -5.34 -17.97
N GLN A 295 -38.20 -4.60 -18.59
CA GLN A 295 -39.45 -4.15 -17.97
C GLN A 295 -40.34 -5.29 -17.41
N ARG A 296 -39.93 -6.55 -17.57
CA ARG A 296 -40.62 -7.76 -17.13
C ARG A 296 -39.97 -8.49 -15.97
N ASP A 297 -38.72 -8.08 -15.58
CA ASP A 297 -38.05 -8.77 -14.50
C ASP A 297 -38.72 -8.48 -13.16
N ARG A 298 -39.08 -9.54 -12.47
CA ARG A 298 -39.61 -9.49 -11.11
C ARG A 298 -38.42 -9.59 -10.14
N ILE A 299 -38.14 -8.50 -9.48
CA ILE A 299 -36.99 -8.42 -8.55
C ILE A 299 -37.52 -8.31 -7.12
N ALA A 300 -37.03 -9.17 -6.23
CA ALA A 300 -37.28 -9.05 -4.80
C ALA A 300 -36.07 -8.44 -4.10
N VAL A 301 -36.31 -7.56 -3.13
CA VAL A 301 -35.27 -7.06 -2.22
C VAL A 301 -35.44 -7.72 -0.87
N PHE A 302 -34.44 -8.48 -0.43
CA PHE A 302 -34.43 -9.12 0.88
C PHE A 302 -33.42 -8.40 1.80
N SER A 303 -33.97 -7.54 2.66
CA SER A 303 -33.13 -6.71 3.55
C SER A 303 -33.21 -7.18 4.99
N ASP A 304 -32.05 -7.48 5.59
CA ASP A 304 -31.93 -7.87 7.01
C ASP A 304 -30.55 -7.47 7.57
N SER A 305 -30.36 -7.62 8.87
CA SER A 305 -29.07 -7.38 9.52
C SER A 305 -28.02 -8.45 9.22
N PHE A 306 -28.44 -9.68 8.96
CA PHE A 306 -27.57 -10.84 8.72
C PHE A 306 -26.44 -10.98 9.76
N CYS A 307 -26.82 -11.02 11.01
CA CYS A 307 -25.87 -11.06 12.12
C CYS A 307 -26.14 -12.21 13.12
N PRO A 308 -25.74 -13.45 12.79
CA PRO A 308 -25.22 -13.97 11.51
C PRO A 308 -26.34 -14.29 10.49
N PRO A 309 -26.02 -14.55 9.21
CA PRO A 309 -26.93 -15.16 8.25
C PRO A 309 -27.43 -16.52 8.73
N THR A 310 -28.68 -16.85 8.49
CA THR A 310 -29.34 -18.08 8.93
C THR A 310 -29.81 -18.95 7.77
N LEU A 311 -29.96 -20.24 8.02
CA LEU A 311 -30.56 -21.17 7.04
C LEU A 311 -31.99 -20.79 6.66
N LEU A 312 -32.76 -20.25 7.61
CA LEU A 312 -34.12 -19.78 7.35
C LEU A 312 -34.15 -18.61 6.36
N GLN A 313 -33.20 -17.66 6.49
CA GLN A 313 -33.10 -16.58 5.51
C GLN A 313 -32.72 -17.12 4.13
N ARG A 314 -31.84 -18.11 4.05
CA ARG A 314 -31.48 -18.77 2.79
C ARG A 314 -32.71 -19.49 2.17
N GLU A 315 -33.50 -20.18 2.98
CA GLU A 315 -34.75 -20.79 2.54
C GLU A 315 -35.74 -19.75 2.01
N HIS A 316 -35.94 -18.63 2.69
CA HIS A 316 -36.82 -17.57 2.24
C HIS A 316 -36.37 -16.98 0.89
N ILE A 317 -35.07 -16.77 0.71
CA ILE A 317 -34.53 -16.28 -0.56
C ILE A 317 -34.78 -17.31 -1.67
N GLN A 318 -34.58 -18.59 -1.41
CA GLN A 318 -34.89 -19.66 -2.37
C GLN A 318 -36.38 -19.69 -2.72
N GLN A 319 -37.24 -19.56 -1.72
CA GLN A 319 -38.69 -19.51 -1.94
C GLN A 319 -39.12 -18.32 -2.82
N LEU A 320 -38.48 -17.15 -2.69
CA LEU A 320 -38.72 -16.00 -3.57
C LEU A 320 -38.39 -16.34 -5.03
N LEU A 321 -37.24 -16.98 -5.26
CA LEU A 321 -36.86 -17.44 -6.61
C LEU A 321 -37.81 -18.50 -7.14
N ASP A 322 -38.24 -19.48 -6.33
CA ASP A 322 -39.19 -20.54 -6.69
C ASP A 322 -40.57 -19.97 -6.98
N HIS A 323 -40.96 -18.84 -6.38
CA HIS A 323 -42.23 -18.13 -6.64
C HIS A 323 -42.18 -17.21 -7.87
N GLY A 324 -41.13 -17.32 -8.69
CA GLY A 324 -41.02 -16.67 -9.98
C GLY A 324 -40.46 -15.23 -9.92
N PHE A 325 -39.71 -14.88 -8.89
CA PHE A 325 -38.83 -13.74 -8.98
C PHE A 325 -37.59 -14.13 -9.79
N ASP A 326 -37.25 -13.32 -10.76
CA ASP A 326 -36.11 -13.58 -11.64
C ASP A 326 -34.79 -13.34 -10.91
N ARG A 327 -34.81 -12.40 -9.95
CA ARG A 327 -33.66 -12.11 -9.08
C ARG A 327 -34.07 -11.69 -7.67
N VAL A 328 -33.17 -11.95 -6.70
CA VAL A 328 -33.33 -11.49 -5.33
C VAL A 328 -32.09 -10.67 -4.96
N ILE A 329 -32.27 -9.40 -4.65
CA ILE A 329 -31.21 -8.53 -4.14
C ILE A 329 -31.17 -8.71 -2.62
N ILE A 330 -30.06 -9.26 -2.13
CA ILE A 330 -29.78 -9.41 -0.70
C ILE A 330 -29.14 -8.12 -0.22
N HIS A 331 -29.78 -7.43 0.71
CA HIS A 331 -29.34 -6.14 1.20
C HIS A 331 -29.06 -6.20 2.71
N PRO A 332 -27.81 -6.45 3.13
CA PRO A 332 -27.44 -6.40 4.53
C PRO A 332 -27.42 -4.96 5.02
N ARG A 333 -28.24 -4.65 6.02
CA ARG A 333 -28.32 -3.30 6.61
C ARG A 333 -27.02 -2.91 7.28
N GLY A 334 -26.68 -1.63 7.24
CA GLY A 334 -25.52 -1.06 7.88
C GLY A 334 -25.64 -0.97 9.41
N VAL A 335 -25.56 0.22 9.95
CA VAL A 335 -25.66 0.48 11.40
C VAL A 335 -27.12 0.44 11.84
N ARG A 336 -27.40 -0.21 12.95
CA ARG A 336 -28.70 -0.23 13.63
C ARG A 336 -28.66 0.70 14.83
N PRO A 337 -29.16 1.95 14.72
CA PRO A 337 -29.09 2.93 15.82
C PRO A 337 -29.99 2.57 17.01
N ASP A 338 -30.92 1.63 16.85
CA ASP A 338 -31.83 1.14 17.89
C ASP A 338 -31.23 0.02 18.76
N ARG A 339 -30.01 -0.41 18.49
CA ARG A 339 -29.27 -1.42 19.27
C ARG A 339 -27.83 -1.00 19.52
N GLY A 340 -27.29 -1.42 20.68
CA GLY A 340 -25.94 -1.07 21.07
C GLY A 340 -24.87 -1.64 20.12
N GLU A 341 -23.80 -0.90 19.88
CA GLU A 341 -22.67 -1.29 19.01
C GLU A 341 -22.05 -2.66 19.36
N HIS A 342 -22.21 -3.12 20.60
CA HIS A 342 -21.63 -4.37 21.10
C HIS A 342 -22.48 -5.62 20.79
N GLU A 343 -23.69 -5.44 20.27
CA GLU A 343 -24.60 -6.58 19.97
C GLU A 343 -24.48 -7.12 18.55
N PHE A 344 -23.68 -6.45 17.68
CA PHE A 344 -23.55 -6.83 16.28
C PHE A 344 -22.09 -7.07 15.89
N ALA A 345 -21.89 -8.04 15.00
CA ALA A 345 -20.63 -8.19 14.31
C ALA A 345 -20.34 -6.93 13.47
N LEU A 346 -19.07 -6.54 13.40
CA LEU A 346 -18.64 -5.41 12.58
C LEU A 346 -19.15 -5.53 11.12
N PRO A 347 -19.45 -4.42 10.45
CA PRO A 347 -19.96 -4.42 9.07
C PRO A 347 -19.18 -5.32 8.12
N LYS A 348 -17.85 -5.28 8.17
CA LYS A 348 -16.96 -6.12 7.37
C LYS A 348 -17.15 -7.63 7.60
N HIS A 349 -17.36 -8.04 8.84
CA HIS A 349 -17.60 -9.45 9.15
C HIS A 349 -18.96 -9.90 8.68
N ARG A 350 -19.98 -9.02 8.78
CA ARG A 350 -21.30 -9.31 8.26
C ARG A 350 -21.31 -9.42 6.74
N ALA A 351 -20.60 -8.51 6.03
CA ALA A 351 -20.41 -8.59 4.59
C ALA A 351 -19.78 -9.93 4.16
N ALA A 352 -18.70 -10.34 4.86
CA ALA A 352 -18.04 -11.62 4.59
C ALA A 352 -18.97 -12.82 4.84
N MET A 353 -19.73 -12.82 5.94
CA MET A 353 -20.68 -13.89 6.25
C MET A 353 -21.82 -13.96 5.22
N VAL A 354 -22.35 -12.83 4.77
CA VAL A 354 -23.38 -12.76 3.73
C VAL A 354 -22.84 -13.29 2.40
N SER A 355 -21.64 -12.88 2.02
CA SER A 355 -20.99 -13.39 0.82
C SER A 355 -20.84 -14.92 0.87
N LEU A 356 -20.33 -15.46 1.96
CA LEU A 356 -20.16 -16.91 2.14
C LEU A 356 -21.48 -17.67 2.16
N ALA A 357 -22.54 -17.06 2.73
CA ALA A 357 -23.83 -17.73 2.89
C ALA A 357 -24.68 -17.80 1.61
N PHE A 358 -24.47 -16.86 0.67
CA PHE A 358 -25.39 -16.69 -0.47
C PHE A 358 -24.73 -16.64 -1.85
N SER A 359 -23.38 -16.58 -1.95
CA SER A 359 -22.67 -16.48 -3.24
C SER A 359 -22.90 -17.68 -4.18
N ASP A 360 -23.32 -18.81 -3.67
CA ASP A 360 -23.60 -20.04 -4.41
C ASP A 360 -25.07 -20.19 -4.83
N LEU A 361 -25.95 -19.23 -4.48
CA LEU A 361 -27.35 -19.23 -4.87
C LEU A 361 -27.54 -18.54 -6.24
N PRO A 362 -27.90 -19.28 -7.31
CA PRO A 362 -28.20 -18.68 -8.60
C PRO A 362 -29.39 -17.70 -8.50
N GLY A 363 -29.33 -16.58 -9.21
CA GLY A 363 -30.38 -15.56 -9.18
C GLY A 363 -30.32 -14.60 -7.99
N THR A 364 -29.28 -14.66 -7.17
CA THR A 364 -29.07 -13.70 -6.09
C THR A 364 -27.97 -12.68 -6.43
N GLU A 365 -28.17 -11.44 -5.97
CA GLU A 365 -27.20 -10.35 -6.03
C GLU A 365 -27.08 -9.74 -4.63
N ILE A 366 -25.85 -9.44 -4.17
CA ILE A 366 -25.65 -8.85 -2.85
C ILE A 366 -25.32 -7.37 -3.02
N ASN A 367 -26.12 -6.50 -2.40
CA ASN A 367 -25.87 -5.07 -2.35
C ASN A 367 -25.31 -4.69 -0.96
N TYR A 368 -24.09 -4.16 -0.94
CA TYR A 368 -23.38 -3.79 0.30
C TYR A 368 -23.43 -2.29 0.62
N ASP A 369 -24.25 -1.49 -0.06
CA ASP A 369 -24.22 -0.02 0.06
C ASP A 369 -24.42 0.45 1.51
N ASP A 370 -25.42 -0.06 2.22
CA ASP A 370 -25.67 0.29 3.62
C ASP A 370 -24.50 -0.07 4.56
N ILE A 371 -23.92 -1.26 4.38
CA ILE A 371 -22.76 -1.71 5.16
C ILE A 371 -21.56 -0.80 4.92
N SER A 372 -21.35 -0.43 3.69
CA SER A 372 -20.19 0.32 3.24
C SER A 372 -20.27 1.79 3.63
N LEU A 373 -21.47 2.37 3.58
CA LEU A 373 -21.73 3.75 3.96
C LEU A 373 -21.93 3.92 5.48
N GLY A 374 -22.04 2.81 6.22
CA GLY A 374 -22.32 2.84 7.64
C GLY A 374 -23.72 3.40 7.97
N VAL A 375 -24.67 3.29 7.03
CA VAL A 375 -26.04 3.80 7.15
C VAL A 375 -27.04 2.65 7.18
N SER A 376 -28.29 2.97 7.47
CA SER A 376 -29.41 2.03 7.32
C SER A 376 -30.49 2.72 6.51
N SER A 377 -30.56 2.40 5.22
CA SER A 377 -31.51 3.02 4.30
C SER A 377 -32.93 2.53 4.58
N PRO A 378 -33.94 3.41 4.52
CA PRO A 378 -35.33 3.01 4.54
C PRO A 378 -35.63 2.07 3.36
N LEU A 379 -36.51 1.08 3.56
CA LEU A 379 -36.83 0.09 2.53
C LEU A 379 -37.35 0.72 1.24
N LEU A 380 -38.04 1.87 1.34
CA LEU A 380 -38.54 2.64 0.20
C LEU A 380 -37.42 3.21 -0.68
N ASP A 381 -36.32 3.63 -0.08
CA ASP A 381 -35.20 4.22 -0.84
C ASP A 381 -34.43 3.16 -1.64
N LEU A 382 -34.47 1.89 -1.18
CA LEU A 382 -33.85 0.76 -1.88
C LEU A 382 -34.59 0.33 -3.15
N THR A 383 -35.85 0.73 -3.32
CA THR A 383 -36.64 0.38 -4.50
C THR A 383 -36.53 1.39 -5.65
N TYR A 384 -35.83 2.52 -5.41
CA TYR A 384 -35.63 3.59 -6.40
C TYR A 384 -34.16 3.72 -6.85
N GLN A 385 -33.25 2.90 -6.35
CA GLN A 385 -31.86 2.79 -6.80
C GLN A 385 -31.70 1.69 -7.85
#